data_8d25d1d2f4f91bd585eebeece07f3ef4
#
_entry.id   8d25d1d2f4f91bd585eebeece07f3ef4
#
_cell.length_a   1.000
_cell.length_b   1.000
_cell.length_c   1.000
_cell.angle_alpha   90.00
_cell.angle_beta   90.00
_cell.angle_gamma   90.00
#
_symmetry.space_group_name_H-M   'P 1'
#
loop_
_entity.id
_entity.type
_entity.pdbx_description
1 polymer ?
#
loop_
_entity_poly.entity_id
_entity_poly.type
_entity_poly.pdbx_seq_one_letter_code
_entity_poly.pdbx_strand_id
1 'polypeptide(L)'
;MSMNTTSTTMAPNNPDDPMKSPIIQEIIMSNRIGIICEELSRRMNINPAKALELFYESQTCADLHNKDTGLYLYGNLYIADEFMMEHLREA
;
A
#
# COMPACT_ATOMS: atom_id res chain seq x y z
N MET A 1 24.66 -20.83 -21.73
CA MET A 1 24.51 -20.47 -21.49
C MET A 1 24.27 -19.93 -21.04
N SER A 2 24.36 -20.01 -20.90
CA SER A 2 24.09 -19.60 -20.37
C SER A 2 23.80 -19.28 -19.73
N MET A 3 23.70 -19.42 -19.63
CA MET A 3 23.35 -19.14 -19.04
C MET A 3 23.16 -18.75 -18.31
N ASN A 4 23.27 -18.84 -18.41
CA ASN A 4 23.01 -18.45 -17.73
C ASN A 4 22.84 -17.94 -17.09
N THR A 5 22.72 -18.11 -17.08
CA THR A 5 22.55 -17.59 -16.65
C THR A 5 22.33 -17.00 -15.92
N THR A 6 22.31 -17.12 -15.80
CA THR A 6 22.28 -16.56 -15.32
C THR A 6 21.89 -16.04 -14.52
N SER A 7 21.72 -16.03 -14.36
CA SER A 7 21.43 -15.57 -13.65
C SER A 7 21.17 -15.26 -12.71
N THR A 8 21.13 -15.49 -12.80
CA THR A 8 20.93 -15.41 -11.84
C THR A 8 21.20 -14.83 -10.94
N THR A 9 21.61 -15.04 -10.95
CA THR A 9 22.06 -14.50 -10.04
C THR A 9 21.60 -13.33 -9.47
N MET A 10 20.61 -13.31 -9.10
CA MET A 10 20.04 -12.12 -8.52
C MET A 10 20.48 -12.00 -7.09
N ALA A 11 21.51 -11.23 -6.89
CA ALA A 11 21.92 -10.88 -5.53
C ALA A 11 20.83 -10.03 -4.91
N PRO A 12 20.62 -10.12 -3.59
CA PRO A 12 19.58 -9.31 -2.93
C PRO A 12 19.78 -7.80 -3.09
N ASN A 13 21.03 -7.36 -3.31
CA ASN A 13 21.33 -5.95 -3.49
C ASN A 13 21.46 -5.56 -4.95
N ASN A 14 21.07 -6.45 -5.83
CA ASN A 14 21.14 -6.18 -7.26
C ASN A 14 20.22 -5.01 -7.60
N PRO A 15 20.72 -3.95 -8.24
CA PRO A 15 19.87 -2.81 -8.59
C PRO A 15 18.77 -3.16 -9.58
N ASP A 16 18.87 -4.33 -10.22
CA ASP A 16 17.82 -4.80 -11.13
C ASP A 16 16.76 -5.61 -10.42
N ASP A 17 16.85 -5.76 -9.11
CA ASP A 17 15.83 -6.46 -8.33
C ASP A 17 14.52 -5.67 -8.39
N PRO A 18 13.45 -6.24 -9.00
CA PRO A 18 12.17 -5.52 -9.13
C PRO A 18 11.60 -5.06 -7.81
N MET A 19 11.82 -5.81 -6.73
CA MET A 19 11.27 -5.45 -5.44
C MET A 19 11.91 -4.22 -4.84
N LYS A 20 13.06 -3.79 -5.40
CA LYS A 20 13.75 -2.60 -4.93
C LYS A 20 13.53 -1.41 -5.85
N SER A 21 12.82 -1.59 -6.96
CA SER A 21 12.52 -0.52 -7.89
C SER A 21 11.48 0.43 -7.26
N PRO A 22 11.75 1.75 -7.21
CA PRO A 22 10.74 2.69 -6.71
C PRO A 22 9.45 2.64 -7.50
N ILE A 23 9.53 2.43 -8.83
CA ILE A 23 8.33 2.37 -9.65
C ILE A 23 7.50 1.15 -9.29
N ILE A 24 8.14 0.00 -9.10
CA ILE A 24 7.43 -1.22 -8.73
C ILE A 24 6.80 -1.06 -7.34
N GLN A 25 7.52 -0.43 -6.40
CA GLN A 25 6.98 -0.20 -5.07
C GLN A 25 5.77 0.72 -5.10
N GLU A 26 5.79 1.72 -5.97
CA GLU A 26 4.65 2.61 -6.16
C GLU A 26 3.44 1.87 -6.72
N ILE A 27 3.67 0.97 -7.66
CA ILE A 27 2.58 0.17 -8.24
C ILE A 27 1.96 -0.72 -7.17
N ILE A 28 2.80 -1.36 -6.36
CA ILE A 28 2.33 -2.21 -5.28
C ILE A 28 1.52 -1.40 -4.28
N MET A 29 2.01 -0.23 -3.90
CA MET A 29 1.32 0.62 -2.94
C MET A 29 -0.02 1.11 -3.50
N SER A 30 -0.04 1.54 -4.75
CA SER A 30 -1.28 1.99 -5.39
C SER A 30 -2.31 0.88 -5.42
N ASN A 31 -1.87 -0.35 -5.72
CA ASN A 31 -2.75 -1.49 -5.75
C ASN A 31 -3.32 -1.77 -4.36
N ARG A 32 -2.48 -1.67 -3.31
CA ARG A 32 -2.92 -1.84 -1.94
C ARG A 32 -3.97 -0.80 -1.58
N ILE A 33 -3.72 0.45 -1.92
CA ILE A 33 -4.64 1.54 -1.62
C ILE A 33 -5.97 1.30 -2.32
N GLY A 34 -5.95 0.82 -3.57
CA GLY A 34 -7.18 0.48 -4.27
C GLY A 34 -8.00 -0.56 -3.53
N ILE A 35 -7.34 -1.61 -3.05
CA ILE A 35 -8.00 -2.67 -2.30
C ILE A 35 -8.56 -2.15 -0.98
N ILE A 36 -7.77 -1.35 -0.27
CA ILE A 36 -8.21 -0.75 0.99
C ILE A 36 -9.45 0.12 0.75
N CYS A 37 -9.42 0.93 -0.30
CA CYS A 37 -10.53 1.85 -0.57
C CYS A 37 -11.78 1.10 -1.03
N GLU A 38 -11.64 -0.02 -1.73
CA GLU A 38 -12.79 -0.87 -2.02
C GLU A 38 -13.46 -1.34 -0.73
N GLU A 39 -12.66 -1.75 0.22
CA GLU A 39 -13.18 -2.19 1.52
C GLU A 39 -13.87 -1.04 2.24
N LEU A 40 -13.26 0.15 2.23
CA LEU A 40 -13.85 1.32 2.88
C LEU A 40 -15.14 1.74 2.20
N SER A 41 -15.17 1.68 0.87
CA SER A 41 -16.38 1.99 0.10
C SER A 41 -17.54 1.11 0.55
N ARG A 42 -17.26 -0.17 0.75
CA ARG A 42 -18.28 -1.12 1.18
C ARG A 42 -18.71 -0.86 2.62
N ARG A 43 -17.76 -0.64 3.52
CA ARG A 43 -18.05 -0.42 4.93
C ARG A 43 -18.83 0.85 5.18
N MET A 44 -18.51 1.89 4.42
CA MET A 44 -19.12 3.21 4.62
C MET A 44 -20.28 3.47 3.70
N ASN A 45 -20.54 2.55 2.79
CA ASN A 45 -21.64 2.67 1.81
C ASN A 45 -21.50 3.96 1.00
N ILE A 46 -20.30 4.22 0.50
CA ILE A 46 -19.99 5.37 -0.36
C ILE A 46 -19.33 4.84 -1.63
N ASN A 47 -19.27 5.66 -2.67
CA ASN A 47 -18.64 5.16 -3.87
C ASN A 47 -17.11 5.13 -3.72
N PRO A 48 -16.43 4.27 -4.52
CA PRO A 48 -15.00 4.09 -4.37
C PRO A 48 -14.17 5.37 -4.57
N ALA A 49 -14.61 6.26 -5.45
CA ALA A 49 -13.89 7.51 -5.67
C ALA A 49 -13.91 8.39 -4.43
N LYS A 50 -15.05 8.40 -3.72
CA LYS A 50 -15.15 9.15 -2.47
C LYS A 50 -14.30 8.52 -1.39
N ALA A 51 -14.30 7.19 -1.31
CA ALA A 51 -13.45 6.48 -0.35
C ALA A 51 -11.98 6.80 -0.58
N LEU A 52 -11.57 6.84 -1.85
CA LEU A 52 -10.19 7.14 -2.20
C LEU A 52 -9.82 8.56 -1.76
N GLU A 53 -10.71 9.52 -2.02
CA GLU A 53 -10.49 10.91 -1.62
C GLU A 53 -10.30 11.02 -0.10
N LEU A 54 -11.21 10.40 0.65
CA LEU A 54 -11.14 10.44 2.11
C LEU A 54 -9.87 9.75 2.62
N PHE A 55 -9.51 8.64 2.01
CA PHE A 55 -8.33 7.92 2.45
C PHE A 55 -7.06 8.75 2.23
N TYR A 56 -6.94 9.38 1.07
CA TYR A 56 -5.74 10.17 0.78
C TYR A 56 -5.60 11.38 1.69
N GLU A 57 -6.69 11.85 2.28
CA GLU A 57 -6.65 12.97 3.21
C GLU A 57 -6.38 12.54 4.64
N SER A 58 -6.29 11.24 4.89
CA SER A 58 -6.22 10.71 6.25
C SER A 58 -4.80 10.62 6.79
N GLN A 59 -4.69 10.64 8.10
CA GLN A 59 -3.42 10.36 8.77
C GLN A 59 -3.01 8.92 8.53
N THR A 60 -3.97 8.00 8.44
CA THR A 60 -3.67 6.60 8.15
C THR A 60 -2.92 6.46 6.85
N CYS A 61 -3.33 7.20 5.81
CA CYS A 61 -2.61 7.17 4.54
C CYS A 61 -1.20 7.72 4.67
N ALA A 62 -1.04 8.82 5.39
CA ALA A 62 0.28 9.39 5.63
C ALA A 62 1.18 8.39 6.35
N ASP A 63 0.64 7.70 7.35
CA ASP A 63 1.39 6.70 8.10
C ASP A 63 1.75 5.51 7.23
N LEU A 64 0.87 5.12 6.32
CA LEU A 64 1.14 4.02 5.41
C LEU A 64 2.33 4.32 4.51
N HIS A 65 2.47 5.58 4.09
CA HIS A 65 3.57 6.00 3.22
C HIS A 65 4.85 6.28 4.00
N ASN A 66 4.78 6.40 5.32
CA ASN A 66 5.93 6.69 6.16
C ASN A 66 6.46 5.38 6.74
N LYS A 67 7.61 4.94 6.25
CA LYS A 67 8.17 3.66 6.66
C LYS A 67 8.46 3.59 8.15
N ASP A 68 8.70 4.73 8.77
CA ASP A 68 9.03 4.76 10.20
C ASP A 68 7.86 4.33 11.08
N THR A 69 6.64 4.42 10.58
CA THR A 69 5.47 3.99 11.35
C THR A 69 5.30 2.48 11.38
N GLY A 70 5.88 1.79 10.38
CA GLY A 70 5.71 0.35 10.25
C GLY A 70 4.34 -0.08 9.79
N LEU A 71 3.44 0.85 9.51
CA LEU A 71 2.07 0.49 9.12
C LEU A 71 2.03 -0.30 7.82
N TYR A 72 2.98 -0.05 6.91
CA TYR A 72 3.02 -0.76 5.65
C TYR A 72 3.26 -2.27 5.82
N LEU A 73 3.70 -2.70 6.99
CA LEU A 73 3.94 -4.12 7.27
C LEU A 73 2.66 -4.88 7.60
N TYR A 74 1.58 -4.18 7.85
CA TYR A 74 0.30 -4.80 8.21
C TYR A 74 -0.55 -5.04 6.98
N GLY A 75 -1.55 -5.91 7.12
CA GLY A 75 -2.43 -6.24 6.02
C GLY A 75 -3.42 -5.14 5.69
N ASN A 76 -4.05 -5.28 4.51
CA ASN A 76 -4.96 -4.24 4.03
C ASN A 76 -6.18 -4.07 4.93
N LEU A 77 -6.70 -5.16 5.49
CA LEU A 77 -7.86 -5.05 6.39
C LEU A 77 -7.51 -4.34 7.68
N TYR A 78 -6.30 -4.56 8.18
CA TYR A 78 -5.83 -3.85 9.37
C TYR A 78 -5.76 -2.35 9.10
N ILE A 79 -5.25 -1.98 7.93
CA ILE A 79 -5.14 -0.57 7.55
C ILE A 79 -6.51 0.04 7.40
N ALA A 80 -7.46 -0.70 6.82
CA ALA A 80 -8.85 -0.24 6.73
C ALA A 80 -9.43 0.00 8.13
N ASP A 81 -9.15 -0.91 9.07
CA ASP A 81 -9.61 -0.74 10.45
C ASP A 81 -9.03 0.52 11.08
N GLU A 82 -7.75 0.77 10.86
CA GLU A 82 -7.09 1.97 11.38
C GLU A 82 -7.72 3.24 10.82
N PHE A 83 -8.01 3.24 9.51
CA PHE A 83 -8.69 4.37 8.91
C PHE A 83 -10.08 4.58 9.54
N MET A 84 -10.83 3.50 9.73
CA MET A 84 -12.17 3.64 10.30
C MET A 84 -12.11 4.21 11.72
N MET A 85 -11.13 3.78 12.51
CA MET A 85 -10.97 4.32 13.85
C MET A 85 -10.64 5.81 13.81
N GLU A 86 -9.75 6.21 12.91
CA GLU A 86 -9.43 7.62 12.74
C GLU A 86 -10.67 8.41 12.32
N HIS A 87 -11.39 7.90 11.32
CA HIS A 87 -12.55 8.58 10.78
C HIS A 87 -13.63 8.79 11.84
N LEU A 88 -13.85 7.78 12.67
CA LEU A 88 -14.86 7.86 13.74
C LEU A 88 -14.44 8.83 14.83
N ARG A 89 -13.14 8.92 15.12
CA ARG A 89 -12.64 9.86 16.13
C ARG A 89 -12.84 11.30 15.69
N GLU A 90 -12.77 11.54 14.37
CA GLU A 90 -12.83 12.90 13.82
C GLU A 90 -14.23 13.30 13.37
N ALA A 91 -15.17 12.39 13.51
CA ALA A 91 -16.54 12.66 13.09
C ALA A 91 -17.27 13.62 14.05
#